data_d490da593d8fb1a81400891289e499c6
#
_entry.id   d490da593d8fb1a81400891289e499c6
#
_cell.length_a   1.000
_cell.length_b   1.000
_cell.length_c   1.000
_cell.angle_alpha   90.00
_cell.angle_beta   90.00
_cell.angle_gamma   90.00
#
_symmetry.space_group_name_H-M   'P 1'
#
loop_
_entity.id
_entity.type
_entity.pdbx_description
1 polymer ?
#
loop_
_entity_poly.entity_id
_entity_poly.type
_entity_poly.pdbx_seq_one_letter_code
_entity_poly.pdbx_strand_id
1 'polypeptide(L)'
;MGYKYPEVTSSYLIEDLDPLIDYINQHGNSYNALLAFKNAISRFFPKCPLKLEYYEDPEDSVNTQLLLTILFDGNPDEASLQLCLLESECPEIFEYDFVVLDIEFV
;
A
#
# COMPACT_ATOMS: atom_id res chain seq x y z
N MET A 1 -12.50 -21.67 6.02
CA MET A 1 -12.58 -20.36 6.67
C MET A 1 -12.01 -19.29 5.73
N GLY A 2 -12.84 -18.33 5.34
CA GLY A 2 -12.41 -17.29 4.42
C GLY A 2 -11.65 -16.18 5.12
N TYR A 3 -10.88 -15.43 4.33
CA TYR A 3 -10.21 -14.23 4.82
C TYR A 3 -11.24 -13.10 4.92
N LYS A 4 -11.05 -12.21 5.92
CA LYS A 4 -11.98 -11.11 6.14
C LYS A 4 -11.91 -10.02 5.09
N TYR A 5 -10.87 -9.82 4.41
CA TYR A 5 -10.72 -8.75 3.44
C TYR A 5 -10.20 -9.30 2.12
N PRO A 6 -11.04 -10.03 1.37
CA PRO A 6 -10.59 -10.72 0.16
C PRO A 6 -10.05 -9.78 -0.91
N GLU A 7 -10.59 -8.56 -1.03
CA GLU A 7 -10.10 -7.58 -1.99
C GLU A 7 -8.66 -7.17 -1.66
N VAL A 8 -8.34 -7.00 -0.38
CA VAL A 8 -6.98 -6.66 0.05
C VAL A 8 -6.05 -7.84 -0.16
N THR A 9 -6.45 -9.04 0.26
CA THR A 9 -5.59 -10.22 0.16
C THR A 9 -5.31 -10.63 -1.28
N SER A 10 -6.23 -10.35 -2.20
CA SER A 10 -6.04 -10.67 -3.62
C SER A 10 -5.31 -9.56 -4.39
N SER A 11 -5.29 -8.33 -3.87
CA SER A 11 -4.71 -7.17 -4.55
C SER A 11 -3.25 -6.93 -4.19
N TYR A 12 -2.79 -7.45 -3.06
CA TYR A 12 -1.46 -7.19 -2.53
C TYR A 12 -0.73 -8.48 -2.23
N LEU A 13 0.61 -8.44 -2.39
CA LEU A 13 1.49 -9.52 -1.94
C LEU A 13 1.75 -9.32 -0.46
N ILE A 14 1.32 -10.26 0.37
CA ILE A 14 1.38 -10.14 1.83
C ILE A 14 2.12 -11.35 2.39
N GLU A 15 3.25 -11.10 3.08
CA GLU A 15 4.03 -12.18 3.66
C GLU A 15 3.48 -12.61 5.03
N ASP A 16 3.06 -11.63 5.85
CA ASP A 16 2.58 -11.90 7.20
C ASP A 16 1.18 -11.32 7.36
N LEU A 17 0.19 -12.17 7.14
CA LEU A 17 -1.21 -11.75 7.05
C LEU A 17 -1.83 -11.43 8.41
N ASP A 18 -1.48 -12.19 9.46
CA ASP A 18 -2.15 -12.08 10.75
C ASP A 18 -2.03 -10.69 11.39
N PRO A 19 -0.81 -10.12 11.55
CA PRO A 19 -0.72 -8.77 12.11
C PRO A 19 -1.35 -7.70 11.22
N LEU A 20 -1.36 -7.92 9.91
CA LEU A 20 -2.00 -7.00 8.98
C LEU A 20 -3.54 -6.99 9.17
N ILE A 21 -4.13 -8.17 9.29
CA ILE A 21 -5.58 -8.29 9.53
C ILE A 21 -5.96 -7.67 10.87
N ASP A 22 -5.14 -7.91 11.92
CA ASP A 22 -5.37 -7.29 13.22
C ASP A 22 -5.34 -5.77 13.13
N TYR A 23 -4.37 -5.22 12.39
CA TYR A 23 -4.29 -3.78 12.18
C TYR A 23 -5.53 -3.23 11.49
N ILE A 24 -5.99 -3.88 10.43
CA ILE A 24 -7.18 -3.44 9.69
C ILE A 24 -8.42 -3.50 10.58
N ASN A 25 -8.54 -4.54 11.41
CA ASN A 25 -9.67 -4.67 12.33
C ASN A 25 -9.70 -3.56 13.38
N GLN A 26 -8.53 -3.11 13.84
CA GLN A 26 -8.42 -2.06 14.85
C GLN A 26 -8.54 -0.64 14.28
N HIS A 27 -8.25 -0.48 12.99
CA HIS A 27 -8.26 0.83 12.33
C HIS A 27 -9.21 0.79 11.13
N GLY A 28 -10.45 1.17 11.35
CA GLY A 28 -11.54 1.02 10.38
C GLY A 28 -11.31 1.67 9.02
N ASN A 29 -10.50 2.74 8.97
CA ASN A 29 -10.22 3.45 7.71
C ASN A 29 -9.18 2.72 6.85
N SER A 30 -8.48 1.72 7.40
CA SER A 30 -7.41 1.04 6.68
C SER A 30 -7.90 0.30 5.44
N TYR A 31 -9.04 -0.36 5.54
CA TYR A 31 -9.62 -1.09 4.41
C TYR A 31 -9.90 -0.15 3.24
N ASN A 32 -10.57 0.96 3.51
CA ASN A 32 -10.90 1.94 2.49
C ASN A 32 -9.63 2.58 1.89
N ALA A 33 -8.64 2.87 2.73
CA ALA A 33 -7.37 3.41 2.28
C ALA A 33 -6.67 2.45 1.32
N LEU A 34 -6.60 1.16 1.67
CA LEU A 34 -5.94 0.16 0.83
C LEU A 34 -6.65 -0.01 -0.52
N LEU A 35 -7.97 0.03 -0.55
CA LEU A 35 -8.71 -0.01 -1.81
C LEU A 35 -8.45 1.24 -2.64
N ALA A 36 -8.43 2.41 -2.01
CA ALA A 36 -8.17 3.67 -2.70
C ALA A 36 -6.76 3.71 -3.31
N PHE A 37 -5.75 3.29 -2.54
CA PHE A 37 -4.37 3.20 -3.04
C PHE A 37 -4.28 2.23 -4.21
N LYS A 38 -4.88 1.05 -4.11
CA LYS A 38 -4.84 0.06 -5.18
C LYS A 38 -5.45 0.61 -6.47
N ASN A 39 -6.61 1.23 -6.38
CA ASN A 39 -7.29 1.79 -7.54
C ASN A 39 -6.49 2.92 -8.18
N ALA A 40 -5.94 3.82 -7.37
CA ALA A 40 -5.13 4.94 -7.85
C ALA A 40 -3.83 4.44 -8.49
N ILE A 41 -3.10 3.56 -7.80
CA ILE A 41 -1.81 3.06 -8.28
C ILE A 41 -1.98 2.27 -9.58
N SER A 42 -3.05 1.48 -9.70
CA SER A 42 -3.30 0.68 -10.90
C SER A 42 -3.47 1.52 -12.16
N ARG A 43 -3.85 2.79 -12.04
CA ARG A 43 -3.97 3.70 -13.17
C ARG A 43 -2.62 4.11 -13.73
N PHE A 44 -1.60 4.20 -12.90
CA PHE A 44 -0.27 4.68 -13.26
C PHE A 44 0.79 3.59 -13.31
N PHE A 45 0.56 2.50 -12.59
CA PHE A 45 1.44 1.34 -12.54
C PHE A 45 0.64 0.06 -12.79
N PRO A 46 0.00 -0.08 -13.98
CA PRO A 46 -1.02 -1.13 -14.21
C PRO A 46 -0.48 -2.56 -14.18
N LYS A 47 0.82 -2.75 -14.42
CA LYS A 47 1.42 -4.07 -14.47
C LYS A 47 2.34 -4.37 -13.32
N CYS A 48 2.37 -3.50 -12.32
CA CYS A 48 3.29 -3.64 -11.20
C CYS A 48 2.63 -4.38 -10.04
N PRO A 49 3.23 -5.45 -9.52
CA PRO A 49 2.75 -6.05 -8.28
C PRO A 49 2.90 -5.06 -7.13
N LEU A 50 1.99 -5.15 -6.16
CA LEU A 50 2.01 -4.31 -4.97
C LEU A 50 2.25 -5.18 -3.75
N LYS A 51 3.25 -4.83 -2.96
CA LYS A 51 3.60 -5.53 -1.74
C LYS A 51 3.10 -4.73 -0.55
N LEU A 52 2.45 -5.39 0.39
CA LEU A 52 1.90 -4.74 1.58
C LEU A 52 2.48 -5.38 2.83
N GLU A 53 3.02 -4.55 3.71
CA GLU A 53 3.63 -4.99 4.95
C GLU A 53 3.09 -4.18 6.11
N TYR A 54 2.98 -4.83 7.27
CA TYR A 54 2.70 -4.17 8.53
C TYR A 54 4.04 -3.80 9.18
N TYR A 55 4.17 -2.53 9.52
CA TYR A 55 5.40 -2.04 10.15
C TYR A 55 5.08 -1.49 11.54
N GLU A 56 5.81 -1.97 12.53
CA GLU A 56 5.74 -1.48 13.90
C GLU A 56 7.10 -0.93 14.28
N ASP A 57 7.12 0.34 14.73
CA ASP A 57 8.37 0.95 15.17
C ASP A 57 8.85 0.26 16.45
N PRO A 58 10.05 -0.31 16.46
CA PRO A 58 10.55 -1.02 17.65
C PRO A 58 10.77 -0.11 18.87
N GLU A 59 10.93 1.19 18.65
CA GLU A 59 11.12 2.15 19.74
C GLU A 59 9.80 2.77 20.19
N ASP A 60 8.77 2.75 19.33
CA ASP A 60 7.47 3.36 19.62
C ASP A 60 6.36 2.47 19.04
N SER A 61 5.84 1.58 19.88
CA SER A 61 4.80 0.63 19.47
C SER A 61 3.46 1.30 19.15
N VAL A 62 3.29 2.57 19.48
CA VAL A 62 2.09 3.33 19.13
C VAL A 62 2.15 3.80 17.69
N ASN A 63 3.34 3.96 17.14
CA ASN A 63 3.55 4.47 15.79
C ASN A 63 3.63 3.31 14.79
N THR A 64 2.48 2.69 14.50
CA THR A 64 2.37 1.60 13.53
C THR A 64 1.94 2.12 12.18
N GLN A 65 2.47 1.52 11.12
CA GLN A 65 2.22 1.96 9.75
C GLN A 65 2.04 0.75 8.81
N LEU A 66 1.37 1.01 7.70
CA LEU A 66 1.31 0.07 6.58
C LEU A 66 2.31 0.53 5.52
N LEU A 67 3.21 -0.36 5.13
CA LEU A 67 4.17 -0.07 4.07
C LEU A 67 3.70 -0.71 2.78
N LEU A 68 3.41 0.13 1.80
CA LEU A 68 2.94 -0.30 0.48
C LEU A 68 4.05 -0.05 -0.53
N THR A 69 4.57 -1.12 -1.13
CA THR A 69 5.69 -1.04 -2.07
C THR A 69 5.22 -1.42 -3.47
N ILE A 70 5.51 -0.56 -4.44
CA ILE A 70 5.28 -0.84 -5.85
C ILE A 70 6.53 -1.53 -6.38
N LEU A 71 6.38 -2.77 -6.87
CA LEU A 71 7.48 -3.51 -7.48
C LEU A 71 7.55 -3.11 -8.95
N PHE A 72 8.50 -2.23 -9.27
CA PHE A 72 8.60 -1.62 -10.60
C PHE A 72 9.74 -2.23 -11.40
N ASP A 73 9.39 -2.73 -12.59
CA ASP A 73 10.37 -3.24 -13.56
C ASP A 73 10.50 -2.23 -14.68
N GLY A 74 11.60 -1.46 -14.65
CA GLY A 74 11.82 -0.43 -15.64
C GLY A 74 12.79 0.64 -15.16
N ASN A 75 12.74 1.77 -15.84
CA ASN A 75 13.65 2.88 -15.64
C ASN A 75 13.22 3.73 -14.44
N PRO A 76 14.14 4.09 -13.51
CA PRO A 76 13.80 4.98 -12.39
C PRO A 76 13.18 6.31 -12.80
N ASP A 77 13.58 6.88 -13.95
CA ASP A 77 12.99 8.13 -14.43
C ASP A 77 11.52 7.97 -14.79
N GLU A 78 11.15 6.83 -15.37
CA GLU A 78 9.75 6.52 -15.67
C GLU A 78 8.95 6.36 -14.37
N ALA A 79 9.52 5.68 -13.38
CA ALA A 79 8.88 5.51 -12.09
C ALA A 79 8.61 6.86 -11.42
N SER A 80 9.61 7.76 -11.44
CA SER A 80 9.47 9.09 -10.87
C SER A 80 8.39 9.90 -11.55
N LEU A 81 8.31 9.82 -12.88
CA LEU A 81 7.28 10.53 -13.65
C LEU A 81 5.89 10.01 -13.29
N GLN A 82 5.71 8.69 -13.26
CA GLN A 82 4.43 8.08 -12.93
C GLN A 82 4.01 8.40 -11.49
N LEU A 83 4.98 8.43 -10.56
CA LEU A 83 4.70 8.80 -9.17
C LEU A 83 4.25 10.26 -9.07
N CYS A 84 4.89 11.16 -9.81
CA CYS A 84 4.47 12.56 -9.85
C CYS A 84 3.04 12.70 -10.39
N LEU A 85 2.70 11.95 -11.44
CA LEU A 85 1.35 11.95 -11.99
C LEU A 85 0.34 11.42 -10.97
N LEU A 86 0.70 10.35 -10.26
CA LEU A 86 -0.16 9.79 -9.20
C LEU A 86 -0.43 10.83 -8.11
N GLU A 87 0.60 11.53 -7.65
CA GLU A 87 0.46 12.56 -6.63
C GLU A 87 -0.40 13.72 -7.10
N SER A 88 -0.26 14.12 -8.37
CA SER A 88 -1.04 15.22 -8.94
C SER A 88 -2.50 14.86 -9.17
N GLU A 89 -2.75 13.63 -9.63
CA GLU A 89 -4.09 13.20 -10.04
C GLU A 89 -4.90 12.62 -8.88
N CYS A 90 -4.24 12.04 -7.89
CA CYS A 90 -4.89 11.36 -6.78
C CYS A 90 -4.33 11.83 -5.43
N PRO A 91 -4.35 13.15 -5.14
CA PRO A 91 -3.78 13.65 -3.87
C PRO A 91 -4.51 13.13 -2.64
N GLU A 92 -5.76 12.72 -2.78
CA GLU A 92 -6.59 12.26 -1.67
C GLU A 92 -6.06 11.00 -1.00
N ILE A 93 -5.33 10.14 -1.73
CA ILE A 93 -4.77 8.93 -1.11
C ILE A 93 -3.68 9.26 -0.10
N PHE A 94 -2.98 10.36 -0.30
CA PHE A 94 -1.88 10.76 0.59
C PHE A 94 -2.37 11.42 1.89
N GLU A 95 -3.68 11.60 2.03
CA GLU A 95 -4.28 12.03 3.30
C GLU A 95 -4.29 10.88 4.32
N TYR A 96 -4.15 9.63 3.87
CA TYR A 96 -4.03 8.48 4.77
C TYR A 96 -2.57 8.39 5.25
N ASP A 97 -2.26 9.08 6.31
CA ASP A 97 -0.89 9.26 6.81
C ASP A 97 -0.28 7.99 7.41
N PHE A 98 -1.10 6.99 7.70
CA PHE A 98 -0.63 5.70 8.22
C PHE A 98 -0.15 4.75 7.12
N VAL A 99 -0.30 5.11 5.85
CA VAL A 99 0.20 4.31 4.73
C VAL A 99 1.42 5.01 4.13
N VAL A 100 2.55 4.31 4.12
CA VAL A 100 3.78 4.79 3.50
C VAL A 100 3.93 4.11 2.15
N LEU A 101 4.08 4.91 1.10
CA LEU A 101 4.24 4.41 -0.27
C LEU A 101 5.70 4.45 -0.68
N ASP A 102 6.20 3.34 -1.21
CA ASP A 102 7.57 3.21 -1.66
C ASP A 102 7.61 2.48 -3.00
N ILE A 103 8.74 2.56 -3.68
CA ILE A 103 8.96 1.86 -4.95
C ILE A 103 10.24 1.04 -4.84
N GLU A 104 10.15 -0.24 -5.20
CA GLU A 104 11.30 -1.13 -5.27
C GLU A 104 11.54 -1.50 -6.73
N PHE A 105 12.76 -1.36 -7.20
CA PHE A 105 13.13 -1.71 -8.57
C PHE A 105 13.56 -3.16 -8.66
N VAL A 106 12.93 -3.88 -9.55
CA VAL A 106 13.15 -5.31 -9.73
C VAL A 106 13.77 -5.65 -11.09
#